data_2c4b3f9626d2b27c4da87de026ccbc1b
#
_entry.id   2c4b3f9626d2b27c4da87de026ccbc1b
#
_cell.length_a   1.000
_cell.length_b   1.000
_cell.length_c   1.000
_cell.angle_alpha   90.00
_cell.angle_beta   90.00
_cell.angle_gamma   90.00
#
_symmetry.space_group_name_H-M   'P 1'
#
loop_
_entity.id
_entity.type
_entity.pdbx_description
1 polymer ?
#
loop_
_entity_poly.entity_id
_entity_poly.type
_entity_poly.pdbx_seq_one_letter_code
_entity_poly.pdbx_strand_id
1 'polypeptide(L)'
;MTAPVGQGLDATGARPRVRDGAERSLLLVIVSFIVAVVGTRWFLQATGYPQVGGGELHIAHMLWGGLALVIAALLGLVLSAAWVPTVMAILTGAGTGLFIDEVGKFITASNDYFYPLAAPLIYGLVLALAIVFLLVRHRDGGTPAVRRPARVSAWEEAHLARRRYRRMLVALLLLVGLGWLASLALFLALDAATLDSLIDAVARIPGDRVERPTEPVFYYLEVAFLGAGGLLLVTAAILLGLGRESLGVASATVGLVIALTAGALVSLYVEQVSAIGSTIAHAVLLFGVLHYRNRF
;
A
#
# COMPACT_ATOMS: atom_id res chain seq x y z
N MET A 1 29.43 -30.97 20.04
CA MET A 1 28.03 -30.85 20.47
C MET A 1 27.76 -29.37 20.72
N THR A 2 27.35 -28.62 19.67
CA THR A 2 27.06 -27.17 19.72
C THR A 2 25.60 -27.01 19.94
N ALA A 3 25.19 -26.40 21.04
CA ALA A 3 23.83 -26.04 21.34
C ALA A 3 23.32 -24.97 20.32
N PRO A 4 22.07 -25.02 19.88
CA PRO A 4 21.53 -24.01 18.97
C PRO A 4 21.36 -22.68 19.74
N VAL A 5 21.87 -21.62 19.14
CA VAL A 5 21.80 -20.23 19.61
C VAL A 5 20.36 -19.72 19.59
N GLY A 6 19.89 -19.25 20.77
CA GLY A 6 18.97 -18.13 20.86
C GLY A 6 17.50 -18.39 20.57
N GLN A 7 16.81 -19.16 21.42
CA GLN A 7 15.37 -19.04 21.59
C GLN A 7 15.13 -18.14 22.81
N GLY A 8 14.77 -16.87 22.58
CA GLY A 8 14.34 -15.97 23.64
C GLY A 8 13.08 -16.52 24.29
N LEU A 9 13.26 -17.09 25.48
CA LEU A 9 12.18 -17.54 26.35
C LEU A 9 11.79 -16.34 27.23
N ASP A 10 10.50 -16.20 27.53
CA ASP A 10 10.04 -15.29 28.58
C ASP A 10 10.52 -15.76 29.97
N ALA A 11 10.26 -14.96 31.01
CA ALA A 11 10.66 -15.28 32.38
C ALA A 11 10.11 -16.62 32.92
N THR A 12 9.16 -17.25 32.23
CA THR A 12 8.55 -18.53 32.56
C THR A 12 9.05 -19.67 31.66
N GLY A 13 9.97 -19.40 30.74
CA GLY A 13 10.49 -20.37 29.79
C GLY A 13 9.57 -20.67 28.60
N ALA A 14 8.46 -19.97 28.44
CA ALA A 14 7.53 -20.11 27.33
C ALA A 14 7.88 -19.17 26.16
N ARG A 15 7.63 -19.61 24.93
CA ARG A 15 7.78 -18.72 23.77
C ARG A 15 6.71 -17.64 23.79
N PRO A 16 7.02 -16.37 23.42
CA PRO A 16 6.03 -15.32 23.31
C PRO A 16 4.92 -15.76 22.34
N ARG A 17 3.68 -15.69 22.82
CA ARG A 17 2.50 -16.06 22.04
C ARG A 17 1.91 -14.80 21.42
N VAL A 18 1.41 -14.94 20.20
CA VAL A 18 0.60 -13.89 19.57
C VAL A 18 -0.70 -13.74 20.37
N ARG A 19 -1.09 -12.50 20.64
CA ARG A 19 -2.34 -12.20 21.36
C ARG A 19 -3.55 -12.59 20.52
N ASP A 20 -4.56 -13.17 21.15
CA ASP A 20 -5.84 -13.44 20.49
C ASP A 20 -6.43 -12.17 19.88
N GLY A 21 -6.86 -12.24 18.62
CA GLY A 21 -7.39 -11.10 17.88
C GLY A 21 -6.34 -10.11 17.35
N ALA A 22 -5.04 -10.43 17.44
CA ALA A 22 -3.96 -9.58 16.92
C ALA A 22 -4.11 -9.29 15.42
N GLU A 23 -4.55 -10.28 14.62
CA GLU A 23 -4.83 -10.11 13.18
C GLU A 23 -5.87 -9.01 12.94
N ARG A 24 -7.01 -9.06 13.68
CA ARG A 24 -8.06 -8.04 13.58
C ARG A 24 -7.55 -6.66 14.02
N SER A 25 -6.79 -6.59 15.10
CA SER A 25 -6.24 -5.33 15.59
C SER A 25 -5.27 -4.71 14.58
N LEU A 26 -4.36 -5.50 14.00
CA LEU A 26 -3.43 -5.03 12.96
C LEU A 26 -4.16 -4.58 11.69
N LEU A 27 -5.22 -5.28 11.29
CA LEU A 27 -6.05 -4.84 10.17
C LEU A 27 -6.70 -3.48 10.45
N LEU A 28 -7.22 -3.28 11.66
CA LEU A 28 -7.79 -1.99 12.08
C LEU A 28 -6.72 -0.88 12.10
N VAL A 29 -5.50 -1.17 12.55
CA VAL A 29 -4.38 -0.22 12.48
C VAL A 29 -4.11 0.19 11.03
N ILE A 30 -3.99 -0.77 10.12
CA ILE A 30 -3.71 -0.48 8.69
C ILE A 30 -4.85 0.34 8.08
N VAL A 31 -6.10 -0.05 8.29
CA VAL A 31 -7.26 0.65 7.72
C VAL A 31 -7.36 2.07 8.26
N SER A 32 -7.28 2.26 9.59
CA SER A 32 -7.37 3.59 10.20
C SER A 32 -6.18 4.48 9.84
N PHE A 33 -4.98 3.91 9.66
CA PHE A 33 -3.82 4.62 9.12
C PHE A 33 -4.11 5.16 7.72
N ILE A 34 -4.54 4.29 6.79
CA ILE A 34 -4.84 4.70 5.41
C ILE A 34 -5.94 5.77 5.37
N VAL A 35 -7.01 5.56 6.14
CA VAL A 35 -8.12 6.52 6.23
C VAL A 35 -7.65 7.87 6.77
N ALA A 36 -6.77 7.88 7.78
CA ALA A 36 -6.23 9.12 8.33
C ALA A 36 -5.36 9.86 7.30
N VAL A 37 -4.40 9.20 6.66
CA VAL A 37 -3.52 9.84 5.66
C VAL A 37 -4.33 10.35 4.46
N VAL A 38 -5.14 9.49 3.84
CA VAL A 38 -5.92 9.86 2.65
C VAL A 38 -6.96 10.93 2.99
N GLY A 39 -7.66 10.77 4.13
CA GLY A 39 -8.67 11.72 4.58
C GLY A 39 -8.08 13.09 4.89
N THR A 40 -6.93 13.14 5.57
CA THR A 40 -6.25 14.40 5.89
C THR A 40 -5.78 15.10 4.62
N ARG A 41 -5.11 14.40 3.70
CA ARG A 41 -4.65 14.98 2.43
C ARG A 41 -5.81 15.48 1.58
N TRP A 42 -6.87 14.69 1.47
CA TRP A 42 -8.08 15.12 0.77
C TRP A 42 -8.72 16.35 1.41
N PHE A 43 -8.86 16.38 2.75
CA PHE A 43 -9.41 17.51 3.49
C PHE A 43 -8.55 18.78 3.28
N LEU A 44 -7.24 18.68 3.45
CA LEU A 44 -6.32 19.81 3.26
C LEU A 44 -6.40 20.36 1.83
N GLN A 45 -6.43 19.48 0.84
CA GLN A 45 -6.56 19.88 -0.56
C GLN A 45 -7.91 20.56 -0.85
N ALA A 46 -9.01 20.01 -0.34
CA ALA A 46 -10.34 20.55 -0.54
C ALA A 46 -10.58 21.91 0.15
N THR A 47 -9.86 22.15 1.26
CA THR A 47 -10.00 23.36 2.08
C THR A 47 -8.92 24.42 1.84
N GLY A 48 -7.98 24.17 0.91
CA GLY A 48 -6.90 25.10 0.59
C GLY A 48 -5.84 25.22 1.67
N TYR A 49 -5.56 24.11 2.40
CA TYR A 49 -4.52 24.03 3.43
C TYR A 49 -4.71 25.03 4.59
N PRO A 50 -5.85 25.01 5.29
CA PRO A 50 -6.13 25.94 6.39
C PRO A 50 -5.10 25.75 7.50
N GLN A 51 -4.55 26.87 7.97
CA GLN A 51 -3.68 26.88 9.13
C GLN A 51 -4.54 26.96 10.40
N VAL A 52 -4.45 25.93 11.25
CA VAL A 52 -5.09 25.95 12.56
C VAL A 52 -4.16 26.66 13.53
N GLY A 53 -4.54 27.85 13.95
CA GLY A 53 -3.77 28.74 14.81
C GLY A 53 -3.97 30.18 14.39
N GLY A 54 -3.47 31.13 15.15
CA GLY A 54 -3.53 32.56 14.86
C GLY A 54 -2.17 33.21 15.14
N GLY A 55 -1.80 34.20 14.33
CA GLY A 55 -0.52 34.90 14.47
C GLY A 55 0.70 34.02 14.20
N GLU A 56 1.52 33.77 15.20
CA GLU A 56 2.76 32.96 15.08
C GLU A 56 2.54 31.46 15.29
N LEU A 57 1.32 31.03 15.70
CA LEU A 57 1.02 29.63 16.03
C LEU A 57 0.52 28.87 14.79
N HIS A 58 1.20 27.77 14.46
CA HIS A 58 0.75 26.77 13.51
C HIS A 58 0.64 25.41 14.21
N ILE A 59 -0.59 24.97 14.50
CA ILE A 59 -0.84 23.66 15.12
C ILE A 59 -0.87 22.62 14.02
N ALA A 60 0.23 21.89 13.87
CA ALA A 60 0.37 20.82 12.92
C ALA A 60 -0.52 19.62 13.31
N HIS A 61 -1.14 18.96 12.34
CA HIS A 61 -1.98 17.76 12.61
C HIS A 61 -1.18 16.58 13.18
N MET A 62 0.14 16.60 13.06
CA MET A 62 1.04 15.67 13.74
C MET A 62 0.85 15.68 15.26
N LEU A 63 0.58 16.85 15.88
CA LEU A 63 0.35 16.94 17.32
C LEU A 63 -0.91 16.16 17.75
N TRP A 64 -1.97 16.21 16.94
CA TRP A 64 -3.16 15.40 17.15
C TRP A 64 -2.88 13.91 16.97
N GLY A 65 -2.01 13.57 16.00
CA GLY A 65 -1.50 12.22 15.81
C GLY A 65 -0.76 11.71 17.04
N GLY A 66 0.18 12.51 17.57
CA GLY A 66 0.92 12.20 18.81
C GLY A 66 0.00 12.03 20.02
N LEU A 67 -0.99 12.92 20.18
CA LEU A 67 -1.98 12.81 21.26
C LEU A 67 -2.80 11.52 21.16
N ALA A 68 -3.24 11.15 19.96
CA ALA A 68 -3.97 9.88 19.74
C ALA A 68 -3.11 8.66 20.11
N LEU A 69 -1.81 8.67 19.81
CA LEU A 69 -0.87 7.61 20.21
C LEU A 69 -0.71 7.53 21.73
N VAL A 70 -0.60 8.66 22.41
CA VAL A 70 -0.52 8.70 23.88
C VAL A 70 -1.80 8.15 24.51
N ILE A 71 -2.97 8.56 23.98
CA ILE A 71 -4.26 8.03 24.46
C ILE A 71 -4.34 6.52 24.23
N ALA A 72 -3.93 6.03 23.06
CA ALA A 72 -3.90 4.58 22.78
C ALA A 72 -3.02 3.83 23.78
N ALA A 73 -1.83 4.34 24.07
CA ALA A 73 -0.93 3.75 25.06
C ALA A 73 -1.53 3.72 26.47
N LEU A 74 -2.10 4.84 26.92
CA LEU A 74 -2.73 4.95 28.24
C LEU A 74 -3.93 4.01 28.38
N LEU A 75 -4.78 3.90 27.36
CA LEU A 75 -5.90 2.95 27.36
C LEU A 75 -5.42 1.51 27.55
N GLY A 76 -4.36 1.11 26.87
CA GLY A 76 -3.81 -0.25 26.99
C GLY A 76 -3.09 -0.52 28.30
N LEU A 77 -2.49 0.49 28.92
CA LEU A 77 -1.81 0.36 30.20
C LEU A 77 -2.78 0.36 31.39
N VAL A 78 -3.89 1.08 31.27
CA VAL A 78 -4.79 1.35 32.41
C VAL A 78 -6.04 0.47 32.38
N LEU A 79 -6.57 0.15 31.20
CA LEU A 79 -7.87 -0.49 31.05
C LEU A 79 -7.76 -1.90 30.44
N SER A 80 -8.57 -2.83 30.96
CA SER A 80 -8.65 -4.23 30.49
C SER A 80 -10.05 -4.61 29.99
N ALA A 81 -10.83 -3.67 29.43
CA ALA A 81 -12.15 -3.95 28.89
C ALA A 81 -12.09 -4.50 27.45
N ALA A 82 -13.12 -5.24 27.01
CA ALA A 82 -13.17 -5.90 25.70
C ALA A 82 -13.11 -4.93 24.50
N TRP A 83 -13.55 -3.71 24.65
CA TRP A 83 -13.52 -2.68 23.61
C TRP A 83 -12.13 -2.01 23.45
N VAL A 84 -11.30 -2.06 24.49
CA VAL A 84 -9.99 -1.38 24.54
C VAL A 84 -9.07 -1.75 23.38
N PRO A 85 -8.86 -3.04 23.02
CA PRO A 85 -8.01 -3.38 21.89
C PRO A 85 -8.47 -2.79 20.55
N THR A 86 -9.79 -2.66 20.37
CA THR A 86 -10.36 -2.08 19.13
C THR A 86 -10.08 -0.57 19.07
N VAL A 87 -10.34 0.16 20.14
CA VAL A 87 -10.09 1.62 20.19
C VAL A 87 -8.60 1.91 20.11
N MET A 88 -7.76 1.15 20.83
CA MET A 88 -6.31 1.25 20.70
C MET A 88 -5.84 1.09 19.26
N ALA A 89 -6.31 0.05 18.56
CA ALA A 89 -5.92 -0.20 17.19
C ALA A 89 -6.30 0.97 16.25
N ILE A 90 -7.51 1.50 16.42
CA ILE A 90 -7.98 2.65 15.63
C ILE A 90 -7.14 3.91 15.93
N LEU A 91 -6.93 4.23 17.20
CA LEU A 91 -6.14 5.39 17.62
C LEU A 91 -4.67 5.25 17.21
N THR A 92 -4.10 4.04 17.31
CA THR A 92 -2.73 3.77 16.88
C THR A 92 -2.59 4.00 15.36
N GLY A 93 -3.50 3.45 14.56
CA GLY A 93 -3.45 3.63 13.11
C GLY A 93 -3.66 5.08 12.70
N ALA A 94 -4.74 5.70 13.17
CA ALA A 94 -5.04 7.09 12.84
C ALA A 94 -3.95 8.05 13.36
N GLY A 95 -3.50 7.85 14.60
CA GLY A 95 -2.44 8.65 15.21
C GLY A 95 -1.12 8.54 14.45
N THR A 96 -0.71 7.33 14.09
CA THR A 96 0.49 7.11 13.27
C THR A 96 0.35 7.72 11.89
N GLY A 97 -0.84 7.61 11.26
CA GLY A 97 -1.13 8.21 9.96
C GLY A 97 -1.00 9.73 9.98
N LEU A 98 -1.65 10.41 10.94
CA LEU A 98 -1.55 11.86 11.12
C LEU A 98 -0.11 12.30 11.44
N PHE A 99 0.63 11.50 12.22
CA PHE A 99 2.00 11.80 12.59
C PHE A 99 2.95 11.73 11.40
N ILE A 100 2.90 10.63 10.64
CA ILE A 100 3.81 10.41 9.52
C ILE A 100 3.48 11.25 8.29
N ASP A 101 2.23 11.69 8.14
CA ASP A 101 1.81 12.51 6.99
C ASP A 101 2.57 13.85 6.93
N GLU A 102 3.03 14.39 8.04
CA GLU A 102 3.86 15.59 8.10
C GLU A 102 5.38 15.33 8.07
N VAL A 103 5.81 14.07 7.82
CA VAL A 103 7.24 13.72 7.86
C VAL A 103 8.12 14.62 6.99
N GLY A 104 7.62 15.05 5.82
CA GLY A 104 8.34 15.95 4.91
C GLY A 104 8.81 17.25 5.58
N LYS A 105 7.97 17.83 6.44
CA LYS A 105 8.32 19.06 7.17
C LYS A 105 9.47 18.86 8.17
N PHE A 106 9.61 17.66 8.72
CA PHE A 106 10.59 17.40 9.78
C PHE A 106 11.91 16.84 9.28
N ILE A 107 11.94 16.26 8.08
CA ILE A 107 13.17 15.76 7.48
C ILE A 107 13.84 16.78 6.54
N THR A 108 13.21 17.94 6.29
CA THR A 108 13.75 19.00 5.45
C THR A 108 13.97 20.28 6.25
N ALA A 109 15.10 20.98 5.98
CA ALA A 109 15.40 22.27 6.58
C ALA A 109 14.42 23.38 6.13
N SER A 110 13.80 23.21 4.97
CA SER A 110 12.79 24.13 4.41
C SER A 110 11.39 23.90 4.96
N ASN A 111 11.17 22.91 5.83
CA ASN A 111 9.85 22.48 6.32
C ASN A 111 8.88 22.15 5.18
N ASP A 112 9.35 21.46 4.14
CA ASP A 112 8.57 21.14 2.97
C ASP A 112 7.63 19.95 3.21
N TYR A 113 6.32 20.23 3.24
CA TYR A 113 5.28 19.21 3.40
C TYR A 113 5.23 18.24 2.22
N PHE A 114 5.54 18.73 1.00
CA PHE A 114 5.48 17.95 -0.23
C PHE A 114 6.83 17.39 -0.66
N TYR A 115 7.75 17.26 0.29
CA TYR A 115 9.06 16.69 -0.01
C TYR A 115 8.92 15.29 -0.65
N PRO A 116 9.58 15.04 -1.79
CA PRO A 116 9.34 13.83 -2.59
C PRO A 116 9.51 12.50 -1.83
N LEU A 117 10.42 12.43 -0.85
CA LEU A 117 10.59 11.21 -0.03
C LEU A 117 9.45 10.99 0.98
N ALA A 118 8.58 11.97 1.27
CA ALA A 118 7.52 11.80 2.25
C ALA A 118 6.52 10.70 1.84
N ALA A 119 6.07 10.70 0.58
CA ALA A 119 5.13 9.69 0.08
C ALA A 119 5.70 8.26 0.11
N PRO A 120 6.93 7.98 -0.37
CA PRO A 120 7.59 6.69 -0.21
C PRO A 120 7.75 6.25 1.25
N LEU A 121 8.07 7.14 2.19
CA LEU A 121 8.19 6.82 3.61
C LEU A 121 6.84 6.40 4.21
N ILE A 122 5.77 7.14 3.93
CA ILE A 122 4.41 6.79 4.35
C ILE A 122 4.02 5.40 3.79
N TYR A 123 4.27 5.17 2.51
CA TYR A 123 3.96 3.89 1.87
C TYR A 123 4.83 2.75 2.41
N GLY A 124 6.12 3.00 2.65
CA GLY A 124 7.02 2.03 3.27
C GLY A 124 6.53 1.56 4.65
N LEU A 125 5.95 2.48 5.44
CA LEU A 125 5.34 2.13 6.71
C LEU A 125 4.09 1.25 6.53
N VAL A 126 3.24 1.53 5.53
CA VAL A 126 2.10 0.65 5.19
C VAL A 126 2.58 -0.75 4.83
N LEU A 127 3.62 -0.87 4.02
CA LEU A 127 4.22 -2.16 3.67
C LEU A 127 4.76 -2.89 4.90
N ALA A 128 5.45 -2.18 5.80
CA ALA A 128 5.96 -2.76 7.05
C ALA A 128 4.80 -3.29 7.93
N LEU A 129 3.73 -2.52 8.09
CA LEU A 129 2.54 -2.96 8.81
C LEU A 129 1.86 -4.16 8.14
N ALA A 130 1.80 -4.18 6.81
CA ALA A 130 1.26 -5.31 6.05
C ALA A 130 2.11 -6.58 6.23
N ILE A 131 3.45 -6.45 6.24
CA ILE A 131 4.36 -7.57 6.53
C ILE A 131 4.13 -8.11 7.94
N VAL A 132 4.05 -7.25 8.96
CA VAL A 132 3.75 -7.65 10.34
C VAL A 132 2.40 -8.39 10.41
N PHE A 133 1.38 -7.85 9.75
CA PHE A 133 0.07 -8.51 9.65
C PHE A 133 0.16 -9.92 9.06
N LEU A 134 0.88 -10.09 7.95
CA LEU A 134 1.07 -11.39 7.30
C LEU A 134 1.85 -12.37 8.18
N LEU A 135 2.89 -11.90 8.88
CA LEU A 135 3.68 -12.72 9.80
C LEU A 135 2.83 -13.22 10.99
N VAL A 136 2.00 -12.33 11.56
CA VAL A 136 1.07 -12.70 12.65
C VAL A 136 0.06 -13.71 12.16
N ARG A 137 -0.58 -13.44 11.02
CA ARG A 137 -1.56 -14.34 10.40
C ARG A 137 -1.00 -15.74 10.10
N HIS A 138 0.26 -15.83 9.63
CA HIS A 138 0.91 -17.13 9.39
C HIS A 138 1.20 -17.90 10.68
N ARG A 139 1.50 -17.21 11.78
CA ARG A 139 1.76 -17.87 13.08
C ARG A 139 0.52 -18.43 13.75
N ASP A 140 -0.63 -17.83 13.52
CA ASP A 140 -1.92 -18.27 14.09
C ASP A 140 -2.52 -19.51 13.38
N GLY A 141 -1.73 -20.20 12.52
CA GLY A 141 -2.14 -21.44 11.86
C GLY A 141 -3.21 -21.28 10.79
N GLY A 142 -3.37 -20.06 10.26
CA GLY A 142 -4.21 -19.82 9.08
C GLY A 142 -5.64 -20.29 9.21
N THR A 143 -6.30 -20.07 10.36
CA THR A 143 -7.76 -20.17 10.36
C THR A 143 -8.28 -19.22 9.29
N PRO A 144 -9.10 -19.70 8.34
CA PRO A 144 -9.64 -18.80 7.32
C PRO A 144 -10.46 -17.73 8.04
N ALA A 145 -9.83 -16.60 8.30
CA ALA A 145 -10.50 -15.45 8.85
C ALA A 145 -11.55 -15.03 7.83
N VAL A 146 -12.76 -14.92 8.28
CA VAL A 146 -13.98 -14.62 7.57
C VAL A 146 -14.61 -15.87 6.94
N ARG A 147 -15.41 -16.57 7.71
CA ARG A 147 -16.56 -17.32 7.15
C ARG A 147 -17.35 -16.31 6.34
N ARG A 148 -17.18 -16.37 5.01
CA ARG A 148 -17.97 -15.54 4.10
C ARG A 148 -19.44 -15.85 4.36
N PRO A 149 -20.29 -14.82 4.51
CA PRO A 149 -21.73 -15.07 4.64
C PRO A 149 -22.17 -15.95 3.48
N ALA A 150 -22.98 -16.97 3.75
CA ALA A 150 -23.45 -17.92 2.74
C ALA A 150 -24.08 -17.25 1.50
N ARG A 151 -24.65 -16.06 1.65
CA ARG A 151 -25.17 -15.23 0.55
C ARG A 151 -24.10 -14.74 -0.42
N VAL A 152 -22.90 -14.39 0.08
CA VAL A 152 -21.79 -13.93 -0.77
C VAL A 152 -21.20 -15.10 -1.56
N SER A 153 -21.09 -16.29 -0.96
CA SER A 153 -20.61 -17.48 -1.66
C SER A 153 -21.57 -17.93 -2.76
N ALA A 154 -22.88 -17.90 -2.52
CA ALA A 154 -23.89 -18.23 -3.52
C ALA A 154 -23.93 -17.23 -4.68
N TRP A 155 -23.78 -15.93 -4.40
CA TRP A 155 -23.67 -14.91 -5.43
C TRP A 155 -22.41 -15.10 -6.28
N GLU A 156 -21.26 -15.38 -5.64
CA GLU A 156 -19.99 -15.65 -6.32
C GLU A 156 -20.10 -16.90 -7.23
N GLU A 157 -20.74 -17.97 -6.78
CA GLU A 157 -20.96 -19.18 -7.59
C GLU A 157 -21.81 -18.91 -8.82
N ALA A 158 -22.88 -18.08 -8.68
CA ALA A 158 -23.78 -17.75 -9.77
C ALA A 158 -23.13 -16.77 -10.80
N HIS A 159 -22.28 -15.83 -10.35
CA HIS A 159 -21.78 -14.74 -11.18
C HIS A 159 -20.30 -14.87 -11.58
N LEU A 160 -19.49 -15.58 -10.81
CA LEU A 160 -18.06 -15.75 -11.04
C LEU A 160 -17.69 -17.21 -11.35
N ALA A 161 -18.35 -17.81 -12.35
CA ALA A 161 -17.91 -19.09 -12.86
C ALA A 161 -16.43 -19.02 -13.29
N ARG A 162 -15.62 -20.03 -12.94
CA ARG A 162 -14.16 -20.08 -13.18
C ARG A 162 -13.75 -19.53 -14.57
N ARG A 163 -14.47 -19.89 -15.64
CA ARG A 163 -14.17 -19.44 -17.00
C ARG A 163 -14.36 -17.94 -17.19
N ARG A 164 -15.40 -17.33 -16.58
CA ARG A 164 -15.67 -15.88 -16.67
C ARG A 164 -14.62 -15.13 -15.87
N TYR A 165 -14.33 -15.57 -14.65
CA TYR A 165 -13.32 -14.96 -13.80
C TYR A 165 -11.93 -14.99 -14.45
N ARG A 166 -11.52 -16.15 -15.00
CA ARG A 166 -10.27 -16.27 -15.73
C ARG A 166 -10.19 -15.32 -16.94
N ARG A 167 -11.26 -15.22 -17.74
CA ARG A 167 -11.29 -14.28 -18.89
C ARG A 167 -11.18 -12.82 -18.43
N MET A 168 -11.85 -12.46 -17.36
CA MET A 168 -11.75 -11.12 -16.76
C MET A 168 -10.34 -10.83 -16.27
N LEU A 169 -9.70 -11.75 -15.55
CA LEU A 169 -8.31 -11.60 -15.13
C LEU A 169 -7.36 -11.47 -16.32
N VAL A 170 -7.49 -12.33 -17.32
CA VAL A 170 -6.67 -12.25 -18.55
C VAL A 170 -6.82 -10.87 -19.19
N ALA A 171 -8.04 -10.37 -19.34
CA ALA A 171 -8.29 -9.04 -19.93
C ALA A 171 -7.67 -7.92 -19.10
N LEU A 172 -7.82 -7.95 -17.77
CA LEU A 172 -7.25 -6.94 -16.87
C LEU A 172 -5.71 -6.99 -16.85
N LEU A 173 -5.12 -8.19 -16.82
CA LEU A 173 -3.66 -8.35 -16.86
C LEU A 173 -3.08 -7.88 -18.20
N LEU A 174 -3.77 -8.14 -19.32
CA LEU A 174 -3.38 -7.62 -20.64
C LEU A 174 -3.51 -6.11 -20.69
N LEU A 175 -4.62 -5.55 -20.19
CA LEU A 175 -4.84 -4.11 -20.19
C LEU A 175 -3.72 -3.38 -19.43
N VAL A 176 -3.42 -3.82 -18.21
CA VAL A 176 -2.38 -3.22 -17.37
C VAL A 176 -1.00 -3.49 -17.96
N GLY A 177 -0.69 -4.74 -18.33
CA GLY A 177 0.63 -5.12 -18.84
C GLY A 177 0.96 -4.47 -20.17
N LEU A 178 0.01 -4.42 -21.11
CA LEU A 178 0.20 -3.72 -22.39
C LEU A 178 0.26 -2.20 -22.22
N GLY A 179 -0.53 -1.65 -21.28
CA GLY A 179 -0.44 -0.24 -20.92
C GLY A 179 0.97 0.14 -20.44
N TRP A 180 1.56 -0.66 -19.56
CA TRP A 180 2.94 -0.44 -19.10
C TRP A 180 3.98 -0.58 -20.21
N LEU A 181 3.84 -1.59 -21.07
CA LEU A 181 4.75 -1.75 -22.22
C LEU A 181 4.58 -0.62 -23.24
N ALA A 182 3.38 -0.12 -23.43
CA ALA A 182 3.13 1.05 -24.28
C ALA A 182 3.75 2.32 -23.69
N SER A 183 3.65 2.53 -22.37
CA SER A 183 4.32 3.64 -21.68
C SER A 183 5.85 3.54 -21.82
N LEU A 184 6.41 2.34 -21.67
CA LEU A 184 7.83 2.09 -21.90
C LEU A 184 8.23 2.39 -23.35
N ALA A 185 7.46 1.90 -24.32
CA ALA A 185 7.74 2.13 -25.74
C ALA A 185 7.66 3.61 -26.10
N LEU A 186 6.67 4.34 -25.53
CA LEU A 186 6.53 5.77 -25.71
C LEU A 186 7.73 6.53 -25.12
N PHE A 187 8.14 6.17 -23.91
CA PHE A 187 9.32 6.73 -23.25
C PHE A 187 10.60 6.55 -24.09
N LEU A 188 10.79 5.37 -24.68
CA LEU A 188 11.96 5.06 -25.51
C LEU A 188 11.91 5.72 -26.90
N ALA A 189 10.71 6.05 -27.39
CA ALA A 189 10.50 6.64 -28.72
C ALA A 189 10.53 8.17 -28.73
N LEU A 190 10.23 8.82 -27.59
CA LEU A 190 10.17 10.27 -27.49
C LEU A 190 11.57 10.85 -27.18
N ASP A 191 11.87 11.99 -27.78
CA ASP A 191 13.01 12.79 -27.37
C ASP A 191 12.74 13.50 -26.02
N ALA A 192 13.81 13.91 -25.34
CA ALA A 192 13.72 14.51 -24.02
C ALA A 192 12.84 15.77 -23.99
N ALA A 193 12.86 16.58 -25.05
CA ALA A 193 12.09 17.83 -25.12
C ALA A 193 10.58 17.55 -25.25
N THR A 194 10.19 16.56 -26.04
CA THR A 194 8.81 16.13 -26.20
C THR A 194 8.27 15.46 -24.94
N LEU A 195 9.10 14.65 -24.26
CA LEU A 195 8.77 14.04 -22.98
C LEU A 195 8.55 15.09 -21.90
N ASP A 196 9.42 16.09 -21.81
CA ASP A 196 9.28 17.23 -20.87
C ASP A 196 7.96 17.99 -21.10
N SER A 197 7.60 18.24 -22.36
CA SER A 197 6.34 18.94 -22.67
C SER A 197 5.09 18.15 -22.29
N LEU A 198 5.11 16.83 -22.41
CA LEU A 198 4.03 15.94 -21.97
C LEU A 198 3.93 15.87 -20.44
N ILE A 199 5.07 15.78 -19.75
CA ILE A 199 5.13 15.82 -18.29
C ILE A 199 4.55 17.14 -17.77
N ASP A 200 4.94 18.27 -18.36
CA ASP A 200 4.41 19.59 -18.00
C ASP A 200 2.89 19.72 -18.28
N ALA A 201 2.38 19.05 -19.30
CA ALA A 201 0.94 19.02 -19.61
C ALA A 201 0.15 18.21 -18.56
N VAL A 202 0.71 17.08 -18.11
CA VAL A 202 0.10 16.22 -17.06
C VAL A 202 0.22 16.89 -15.70
N ALA A 203 1.34 17.55 -15.40
CA ALA A 203 1.59 18.27 -14.15
C ALA A 203 0.62 19.46 -13.89
N ARG A 204 -0.14 19.88 -14.89
CA ARG A 204 -1.18 20.91 -14.73
C ARG A 204 -2.47 20.41 -14.04
N ILE A 205 -2.52 19.14 -13.66
CA ILE A 205 -3.63 18.62 -12.85
C ILE A 205 -3.54 19.28 -11.47
N PRO A 206 -4.59 20.00 -11.00
CA PRO A 206 -4.55 20.69 -9.73
C PRO A 206 -4.24 19.71 -8.57
N GLY A 207 -3.19 19.97 -7.83
CA GLY A 207 -2.74 19.16 -6.69
C GLY A 207 -1.52 18.29 -6.94
N ASP A 208 -1.08 18.11 -8.18
CA ASP A 208 0.16 17.41 -8.51
C ASP A 208 1.29 18.43 -8.69
N ARG A 209 2.17 18.56 -7.72
CA ARG A 209 3.49 19.12 -7.95
C ARG A 209 4.38 17.97 -8.40
N VAL A 210 4.50 17.79 -9.70
CA VAL A 210 5.59 16.97 -10.24
C VAL A 210 6.88 17.79 -10.05
N GLU A 211 7.47 17.68 -8.85
CA GLU A 211 8.83 18.09 -8.68
C GLU A 211 9.66 17.09 -9.47
N ARG A 212 10.35 17.57 -10.51
CA ARG A 212 11.27 16.74 -11.30
C ARG A 212 12.25 16.11 -10.31
N PRO A 213 12.35 14.77 -10.27
CA PRO A 213 13.38 14.16 -9.44
C PRO A 213 14.72 14.76 -9.85
N THR A 214 15.46 15.29 -8.89
CA THR A 214 16.81 15.84 -9.11
C THR A 214 17.78 14.78 -9.63
N GLU A 215 17.38 13.51 -9.53
CA GLU A 215 18.20 12.37 -9.94
C GLU A 215 17.51 11.59 -11.08
N PRO A 216 18.05 11.61 -12.31
CA PRO A 216 17.48 10.90 -13.45
C PRO A 216 17.38 9.37 -13.23
N VAL A 217 18.13 8.83 -12.26
CA VAL A 217 18.12 7.41 -11.91
C VAL A 217 16.72 6.90 -11.52
N PHE A 218 15.89 7.71 -10.86
CA PHE A 218 14.55 7.33 -10.47
C PHE A 218 13.63 7.11 -11.67
N TYR A 219 13.76 7.92 -12.72
CA TYR A 219 13.03 7.71 -13.97
C TYR A 219 13.42 6.41 -14.67
N TYR A 220 14.72 6.13 -14.73
CA TYR A 220 15.18 4.86 -15.33
C TYR A 220 14.72 3.66 -14.52
N LEU A 221 14.69 3.76 -13.19
CA LEU A 221 14.17 2.71 -12.33
C LEU A 221 12.67 2.49 -12.54
N GLU A 222 11.87 3.55 -12.61
CA GLU A 222 10.43 3.47 -12.88
C GLU A 222 10.17 2.77 -14.22
N VAL A 223 10.84 3.21 -15.27
CA VAL A 223 10.74 2.61 -16.61
C VAL A 223 11.15 1.15 -16.62
N ALA A 224 12.21 0.78 -15.89
CA ALA A 224 12.65 -0.60 -15.76
C ALA A 224 11.60 -1.47 -15.03
N PHE A 225 10.98 -0.96 -13.95
CA PHE A 225 9.92 -1.67 -13.23
C PHE A 225 8.64 -1.81 -14.07
N LEU A 226 8.25 -0.76 -14.81
CA LEU A 226 7.12 -0.82 -15.74
C LEU A 226 7.37 -1.85 -16.84
N GLY A 227 8.58 -1.87 -17.42
CA GLY A 227 8.96 -2.84 -18.45
C GLY A 227 8.93 -4.28 -17.93
N ALA A 228 9.62 -4.55 -16.84
CA ALA A 228 9.70 -5.89 -16.24
C ALA A 228 8.30 -6.36 -15.76
N GLY A 229 7.56 -5.49 -15.07
CA GLY A 229 6.22 -5.77 -14.61
C GLY A 229 5.25 -6.01 -15.76
N GLY A 230 5.28 -5.18 -16.81
CA GLY A 230 4.46 -5.33 -18.00
C GLY A 230 4.68 -6.67 -18.72
N LEU A 231 5.94 -7.07 -18.90
CA LEU A 231 6.29 -8.37 -19.45
C LEU A 231 5.74 -9.53 -18.60
N LEU A 232 5.87 -9.44 -17.28
CA LEU A 232 5.35 -10.47 -16.37
C LEU A 232 3.83 -10.57 -16.42
N LEU A 233 3.11 -9.44 -16.49
CA LEU A 233 1.65 -9.43 -16.58
C LEU A 233 1.13 -9.94 -17.92
N VAL A 234 1.75 -9.57 -19.03
CA VAL A 234 1.40 -10.11 -20.35
C VAL A 234 1.69 -11.60 -20.41
N THR A 235 2.85 -12.05 -19.92
CA THR A 235 3.19 -13.47 -19.80
C THR A 235 2.17 -14.23 -18.96
N ALA A 236 1.77 -13.66 -17.84
CA ALA A 236 0.73 -14.23 -16.97
C ALA A 236 -0.60 -14.41 -17.70
N ALA A 237 -1.02 -13.38 -18.44
CA ALA A 237 -2.26 -13.42 -19.21
C ALA A 237 -2.22 -14.50 -20.31
N ILE A 238 -1.10 -14.62 -21.03
CA ILE A 238 -0.90 -15.67 -22.04
C ILE A 238 -0.96 -17.06 -21.40
N LEU A 239 -0.24 -17.27 -20.29
CA LEU A 239 -0.20 -18.56 -19.60
C LEU A 239 -1.59 -18.95 -19.04
N LEU A 240 -2.33 -18.00 -18.46
CA LEU A 240 -3.71 -18.23 -18.03
C LEU A 240 -4.62 -18.55 -19.22
N GLY A 241 -4.46 -17.86 -20.35
CA GLY A 241 -5.19 -18.11 -21.59
C GLY A 241 -4.97 -19.53 -22.12
N LEU A 242 -3.72 -20.01 -22.09
CA LEU A 242 -3.30 -21.35 -22.49
C LEU A 242 -3.65 -22.44 -21.47
N GLY A 243 -4.27 -22.12 -20.35
CA GLY A 243 -4.65 -23.07 -19.29
C GLY A 243 -3.52 -23.46 -18.34
N ARG A 244 -2.33 -22.83 -18.44
CA ARG A 244 -1.21 -23.03 -17.51
C ARG A 244 -1.39 -22.16 -16.26
N GLU A 245 -2.42 -22.48 -15.47
CA GLU A 245 -2.92 -21.61 -14.41
C GLU A 245 -1.90 -21.35 -13.30
N SER A 246 -1.16 -22.37 -12.86
CA SER A 246 -0.16 -22.23 -11.78
C SER A 246 0.96 -21.25 -12.15
N LEU A 247 1.48 -21.37 -13.35
CA LEU A 247 2.54 -20.49 -13.86
C LEU A 247 2.00 -19.07 -14.13
N GLY A 248 0.79 -18.96 -14.69
CA GLY A 248 0.16 -17.67 -14.94
C GLY A 248 -0.12 -16.90 -13.66
N VAL A 249 -0.65 -17.57 -12.63
CA VAL A 249 -0.87 -16.96 -11.31
C VAL A 249 0.46 -16.58 -10.65
N ALA A 250 1.49 -17.42 -10.73
CA ALA A 250 2.81 -17.11 -10.19
C ALA A 250 3.41 -15.86 -10.86
N SER A 251 3.41 -15.81 -12.20
CA SER A 251 3.91 -14.67 -12.96
C SER A 251 3.14 -13.38 -12.65
N ALA A 252 1.80 -13.42 -12.60
CA ALA A 252 0.98 -12.28 -12.21
C ALA A 252 1.30 -11.80 -10.79
N THR A 253 1.44 -12.74 -9.84
CA THR A 253 1.76 -12.42 -8.46
C THR A 253 3.10 -11.72 -8.34
N VAL A 254 4.15 -12.26 -8.99
CA VAL A 254 5.49 -11.64 -8.98
C VAL A 254 5.45 -10.25 -9.61
N GLY A 255 4.83 -10.08 -10.78
CA GLY A 255 4.73 -8.78 -11.45
C GLY A 255 4.00 -7.73 -10.60
N LEU A 256 2.87 -8.11 -9.99
CA LEU A 256 2.09 -7.20 -9.13
C LEU A 256 2.78 -6.92 -7.79
N VAL A 257 3.52 -7.87 -7.23
CA VAL A 257 4.33 -7.63 -6.02
C VAL A 257 5.46 -6.65 -6.33
N ILE A 258 6.16 -6.79 -7.47
CA ILE A 258 7.17 -5.82 -7.90
C ILE A 258 6.54 -4.43 -8.06
N ALA A 259 5.37 -4.33 -8.70
CA ALA A 259 4.65 -3.08 -8.87
C ALA A 259 4.27 -2.43 -7.53
N LEU A 260 3.77 -3.23 -6.58
CA LEU A 260 3.34 -2.76 -5.26
C LEU A 260 4.49 -2.51 -4.28
N THR A 261 5.69 -2.99 -4.55
CA THR A 261 6.86 -2.74 -3.71
C THR A 261 7.77 -1.70 -4.34
N ALA A 262 8.69 -2.13 -5.17
CA ALA A 262 9.68 -1.25 -5.78
C ALA A 262 9.03 -0.22 -6.73
N GLY A 263 8.09 -0.64 -7.57
CA GLY A 263 7.39 0.25 -8.50
C GLY A 263 6.63 1.36 -7.79
N ALA A 264 5.78 1.02 -6.81
CA ALA A 264 4.99 2.00 -6.09
C ALA A 264 5.85 2.98 -5.27
N LEU A 265 6.98 2.53 -4.69
CA LEU A 265 7.90 3.42 -3.98
C LEU A 265 8.50 4.47 -4.93
N VAL A 266 8.88 4.08 -6.13
CA VAL A 266 9.44 4.98 -7.14
C VAL A 266 8.37 5.91 -7.71
N SER A 267 7.19 5.36 -8.10
CA SER A 267 6.09 6.18 -8.64
C SER A 267 5.58 7.19 -7.61
N LEU A 268 5.50 6.83 -6.31
CA LEU A 268 5.12 7.76 -5.26
C LEU A 268 6.18 8.85 -5.02
N TYR A 269 7.45 8.55 -5.27
CA TYR A 269 8.51 9.56 -5.24
C TYR A 269 8.40 10.56 -6.41
N VAL A 270 8.06 10.06 -7.60
CA VAL A 270 7.98 10.86 -8.84
C VAL A 270 6.65 11.61 -8.95
N GLU A 271 5.55 10.90 -8.78
CA GLU A 271 4.19 11.37 -9.12
C GLU A 271 3.33 11.68 -7.89
N GLN A 272 3.78 11.32 -6.69
CA GLN A 272 3.08 11.52 -5.41
C GLN A 272 1.60 11.11 -5.42
N VAL A 273 0.65 12.05 -5.59
CA VAL A 273 -0.79 11.81 -5.45
C VAL A 273 -1.35 10.94 -6.57
N SER A 274 -0.91 11.11 -7.81
CA SER A 274 -1.40 10.32 -8.97
C SER A 274 -1.05 8.83 -8.85
N ALA A 275 0.11 8.51 -8.24
CA ALA A 275 0.53 7.14 -7.99
C ALA A 275 -0.36 6.38 -7.00
N ILE A 276 -1.15 7.04 -6.16
CA ILE A 276 -2.06 6.40 -5.20
C ILE A 276 -3.11 5.57 -5.94
N GLY A 277 -3.71 6.14 -6.98
CA GLY A 277 -4.75 5.47 -7.79
C GLY A 277 -4.24 4.19 -8.43
N SER A 278 -3.05 4.25 -9.05
CA SER A 278 -2.41 3.09 -9.68
C SER A 278 -2.03 2.02 -8.64
N THR A 279 -1.50 2.41 -7.49
CA THR A 279 -1.16 1.51 -6.39
C THR A 279 -2.39 0.75 -5.88
N ILE A 280 -3.52 1.44 -5.68
CA ILE A 280 -4.79 0.80 -5.29
C ILE A 280 -5.25 -0.18 -6.37
N ALA A 281 -5.20 0.21 -7.64
CA ALA A 281 -5.60 -0.67 -8.74
C ALA A 281 -4.76 -1.96 -8.79
N HIS A 282 -3.43 -1.86 -8.61
CA HIS A 282 -2.53 -3.01 -8.54
C HIS A 282 -2.83 -3.91 -7.33
N ALA A 283 -3.14 -3.32 -6.17
CA ALA A 283 -3.51 -4.09 -4.97
C ALA A 283 -4.83 -4.85 -5.18
N VAL A 284 -5.84 -4.23 -5.79
CA VAL A 284 -7.10 -4.88 -6.14
C VAL A 284 -6.89 -6.01 -7.15
N LEU A 285 -6.05 -5.79 -8.16
CA LEU A 285 -5.74 -6.81 -9.15
C LEU A 285 -4.98 -8.00 -8.52
N LEU A 286 -4.01 -7.74 -7.64
CA LEU A 286 -3.32 -8.78 -6.87
C LEU A 286 -4.31 -9.58 -6.01
N PHE A 287 -5.21 -8.90 -5.32
CA PHE A 287 -6.26 -9.57 -4.56
C PHE A 287 -7.11 -10.47 -5.47
N GLY A 288 -7.49 -10.00 -6.65
CA GLY A 288 -8.21 -10.80 -7.66
C GLY A 288 -7.45 -12.05 -8.10
N VAL A 289 -6.15 -11.93 -8.36
CA VAL A 289 -5.28 -13.07 -8.73
C VAL A 289 -5.19 -14.09 -7.59
N LEU A 290 -4.95 -13.64 -6.36
CA LEU A 290 -4.87 -14.51 -5.19
C LEU A 290 -6.22 -15.16 -4.85
N HIS A 291 -7.32 -14.42 -5.03
CA HIS A 291 -8.67 -14.95 -4.88
C HIS A 291 -8.95 -16.07 -5.89
N TYR A 292 -8.58 -15.87 -7.16
CA TYR A 292 -8.68 -16.91 -8.18
C TYR A 292 -7.92 -18.18 -7.78
N ARG A 293 -6.65 -18.05 -7.36
CA ARG A 293 -5.83 -19.17 -6.91
C ARG A 293 -6.44 -19.95 -5.74
N ASN A 294 -7.05 -19.23 -4.80
CA ASN A 294 -7.58 -19.87 -3.57
C ASN A 294 -8.97 -20.49 -3.75
N ARG A 295 -9.68 -20.13 -4.83
CA ARG A 295 -11.04 -20.62 -5.07
C ARG A 295 -11.10 -21.72 -6.12
N PHE A 296 -10.23 -21.70 -7.09
CA PHE A 296 -10.25 -22.60 -8.26
C PHE A 296 -8.97 -23.42 -8.39
#